data_9da725b0849a160520ada1d35920167e
#
_entry.id   9da725b0849a160520ada1d35920167e
#
_cell.length_a   1.000
_cell.length_b   1.000
_cell.length_c   1.000
_cell.angle_alpha   90.00
_cell.angle_beta   90.00
_cell.angle_gamma   90.00
#
_symmetry.space_group_name_H-M   'P 1'
#
loop_
_entity.id
_entity.type
_entity.pdbx_description
1 polymer ?
#
loop_
_entity_poly.entity_id
_entity_poly.type
_entity_poly.pdbx_seq_one_letter_code
_entity_poly.pdbx_strand_id
1 'polypeptide(L)'
;GDPVYSISNYTISDIKKVLKKYDLKVSGKKDELIERISKNLSDDEINNEFENSTFVLTSEAEKFLEENKYLVYYDKNDLSTSISLEKYESLFKKAKITDSIYDVLYSYYADLINEDVNNKQWHQYRTDLGNLINVSVNNISDLKLLKLHFQYFILEANNWIHDYYSDYCNPSFDLKFNKSRNDLIASLKLELNELQEIFNEAWDEVKIPSYTLAKADVFKKLILAFDGKDLNSIY
;
A
#
# COMPACT_ATOMS: atom_id res chain seq x y z
N GLY A 1 -4.62 27.62 -13.03
CA GLY A 1 -3.57 26.72 -13.53
C GLY A 1 -2.84 27.35 -14.70
N ASP A 2 -1.71 26.81 -15.10
CA ASP A 2 -1.03 27.24 -16.32
C ASP A 2 -1.80 26.66 -17.54
N PRO A 3 -2.44 27.51 -18.38
CA PRO A 3 -3.23 27.06 -19.53
C PRO A 3 -2.37 26.26 -20.52
N VAL A 4 -1.09 26.61 -20.65
CA VAL A 4 -0.15 25.98 -21.59
C VAL A 4 0.17 24.52 -21.14
N TYR A 5 0.28 24.28 -19.85
CA TYR A 5 0.55 22.94 -19.32
C TYR A 5 -0.62 21.98 -19.60
N SER A 6 -1.87 22.45 -19.58
CA SER A 6 -3.04 21.61 -19.87
C SER A 6 -3.02 21.07 -21.30
N ILE A 7 -2.47 21.82 -22.27
CA ILE A 7 -2.36 21.40 -23.68
C ILE A 7 -1.52 20.12 -23.82
N SER A 8 -0.54 19.91 -22.95
CA SER A 8 0.35 18.73 -23.00
C SER A 8 -0.39 17.40 -22.86
N ASN A 9 -1.57 17.39 -22.24
CA ASN A 9 -2.41 16.21 -22.03
C ASN A 9 -3.24 15.82 -23.28
N TYR A 10 -3.33 16.70 -24.28
CA TYR A 10 -4.08 16.45 -25.50
C TYR A 10 -3.26 15.72 -26.56
N THR A 11 -3.94 15.02 -27.46
CA THR A 11 -3.27 14.36 -28.58
C THR A 11 -2.76 15.39 -29.59
N ILE A 12 -1.74 15.03 -30.36
CA ILE A 12 -1.26 15.87 -31.48
C ILE A 12 -2.39 16.18 -32.45
N SER A 13 -3.34 15.25 -32.64
CA SER A 13 -4.51 15.46 -33.51
C SER A 13 -5.40 16.58 -33.01
N ASP A 14 -5.66 16.62 -31.70
CA ASP A 14 -6.53 17.66 -31.11
C ASP A 14 -5.86 19.03 -31.10
N ILE A 15 -4.57 19.07 -30.75
CA ILE A 15 -3.76 20.30 -30.84
C ILE A 15 -3.77 20.86 -32.27
N LYS A 16 -3.65 20.00 -33.28
CA LYS A 16 -3.72 20.43 -34.70
C LYS A 16 -5.09 20.91 -35.12
N LYS A 17 -6.19 20.41 -34.53
CA LYS A 17 -7.55 20.91 -34.79
C LYS A 17 -7.67 22.36 -34.31
N VAL A 18 -7.17 22.66 -33.09
CA VAL A 18 -7.17 24.01 -32.54
C VAL A 18 -6.31 24.93 -33.39
N LEU A 19 -5.08 24.57 -33.72
CA LEU A 19 -4.21 25.36 -34.59
C LEU A 19 -4.88 25.70 -35.94
N LYS A 20 -5.60 24.72 -36.52
CA LYS A 20 -6.32 24.89 -37.78
C LYS A 20 -7.50 25.88 -37.64
N LYS A 21 -8.20 25.87 -36.52
CA LYS A 21 -9.29 26.77 -36.20
C LYS A 21 -8.84 28.23 -36.14
N TYR A 22 -7.59 28.46 -35.70
CA TYR A 22 -6.98 29.77 -35.59
C TYR A 22 -6.04 30.11 -36.78
N ASP A 23 -6.16 29.42 -37.91
CA ASP A 23 -5.34 29.59 -39.11
C ASP A 23 -3.82 29.51 -38.85
N LEU A 24 -3.41 28.74 -37.87
CA LEU A 24 -2.00 28.55 -37.49
C LEU A 24 -1.41 27.30 -38.16
N LYS A 25 -0.09 27.31 -38.40
CA LYS A 25 0.64 26.23 -39.03
C LYS A 25 0.53 24.94 -38.19
N VAL A 26 0.12 23.81 -38.81
CA VAL A 26 -0.15 22.52 -38.16
C VAL A 26 1.01 21.52 -38.25
N SER A 27 2.13 21.87 -38.89
CA SER A 27 3.31 21.01 -38.98
C SER A 27 4.28 21.26 -37.83
N GLY A 28 4.93 20.21 -37.34
CA GLY A 28 5.91 20.25 -36.26
C GLY A 28 5.74 19.14 -35.25
N LYS A 29 6.68 19.03 -34.32
CA LYS A 29 6.61 18.14 -33.14
C LYS A 29 5.60 18.69 -32.13
N LYS A 30 5.15 17.88 -31.18
CA LYS A 30 4.15 18.25 -30.18
C LYS A 30 4.51 19.55 -29.46
N ASP A 31 5.74 19.64 -28.98
CA ASP A 31 6.21 20.83 -28.24
C ASP A 31 6.19 22.11 -29.08
N GLU A 32 6.55 22.03 -30.37
CA GLU A 32 6.50 23.16 -31.32
C GLU A 32 5.05 23.59 -31.58
N LEU A 33 4.11 22.66 -31.58
CA LEU A 33 2.69 22.96 -31.75
C LEU A 33 2.12 23.63 -30.49
N ILE A 34 2.50 23.16 -29.30
CA ILE A 34 2.11 23.76 -28.03
C ILE A 34 2.68 25.17 -27.90
N GLU A 35 3.97 25.38 -28.19
CA GLU A 35 4.61 26.68 -28.17
C GLU A 35 3.93 27.65 -29.14
N ARG A 36 3.48 27.15 -30.28
CA ARG A 36 2.76 28.00 -31.28
C ARG A 36 1.40 28.45 -30.77
N ILE A 37 0.66 27.60 -30.05
CA ILE A 37 -0.59 27.96 -29.39
C ILE A 37 -0.31 29.02 -28.33
N SER A 38 0.64 28.78 -27.42
CA SER A 38 0.95 29.70 -26.32
C SER A 38 1.42 31.10 -26.79
N LYS A 39 2.02 31.18 -27.97
CA LYS A 39 2.47 32.47 -28.55
C LYS A 39 1.38 33.23 -29.28
N ASN A 40 0.31 32.57 -29.71
CA ASN A 40 -0.68 33.20 -30.62
C ASN A 40 -2.08 33.28 -30.03
N LEU A 41 -2.39 32.50 -28.97
CA LEU A 41 -3.68 32.53 -28.30
C LEU A 41 -3.51 33.13 -26.89
N SER A 42 -4.52 33.87 -26.44
CA SER A 42 -4.64 34.32 -25.05
C SER A 42 -4.98 33.15 -24.11
N ASP A 43 -4.72 33.32 -22.82
CA ASP A 43 -5.05 32.30 -21.79
C ASP A 43 -6.55 31.95 -21.79
N ASP A 44 -7.42 32.94 -22.03
CA ASP A 44 -8.87 32.71 -22.13
C ASP A 44 -9.24 31.85 -23.35
N GLU A 45 -8.62 32.08 -24.50
CA GLU A 45 -8.82 31.28 -25.71
C GLU A 45 -8.30 29.86 -25.49
N ILE A 46 -7.14 29.70 -24.88
CA ILE A 46 -6.58 28.34 -24.52
C ILE A 46 -7.53 27.62 -23.59
N ASN A 47 -8.03 28.27 -22.53
CA ASN A 47 -8.95 27.67 -21.59
C ASN A 47 -10.30 27.26 -22.24
N ASN A 48 -10.76 28.00 -23.24
CA ASN A 48 -11.98 27.68 -23.98
C ASN A 48 -11.81 26.50 -24.96
N GLU A 49 -10.61 26.32 -25.51
CA GLU A 49 -10.33 25.24 -26.47
C GLU A 49 -9.92 23.92 -25.78
N PHE A 50 -9.36 24.01 -24.57
CA PHE A 50 -8.86 22.87 -23.80
C PHE A 50 -9.55 22.82 -22.44
N GLU A 51 -10.67 22.09 -22.37
CA GLU A 51 -11.60 22.06 -21.21
C GLU A 51 -11.00 21.57 -19.89
N ASN A 52 -9.81 20.97 -19.91
CA ASN A 52 -9.16 20.45 -18.70
C ASN A 52 -8.03 21.37 -18.25
N SER A 53 -8.34 22.34 -17.40
CA SER A 53 -7.31 23.09 -16.70
C SER A 53 -6.55 22.15 -15.75
N THR A 54 -5.28 21.87 -16.04
CA THR A 54 -4.39 21.17 -15.13
C THR A 54 -3.86 22.17 -14.11
N PHE A 55 -4.11 21.91 -12.83
CA PHE A 55 -3.50 22.71 -11.78
C PHE A 55 -2.00 22.38 -11.71
N VAL A 56 -1.17 23.40 -11.88
CA VAL A 56 0.28 23.30 -11.63
C VAL A 56 0.54 23.83 -10.23
N LEU A 57 1.34 23.10 -9.47
CA LEU A 57 1.73 23.54 -8.14
C LEU A 57 2.58 24.81 -8.23
N THR A 58 2.34 25.77 -7.34
CA THR A 58 3.26 26.89 -7.17
C THR A 58 4.55 26.40 -6.49
N SER A 59 5.63 27.16 -6.60
CA SER A 59 6.90 26.83 -5.92
C SER A 59 6.74 26.69 -4.41
N GLU A 60 5.84 27.47 -3.80
CA GLU A 60 5.49 27.36 -2.38
C GLU A 60 4.77 26.06 -2.08
N ALA A 61 3.85 25.65 -2.96
CA ALA A 61 3.11 24.38 -2.79
C ALA A 61 4.05 23.18 -3.00
N GLU A 62 4.96 23.24 -3.97
CA GLU A 62 5.99 22.19 -4.14
C GLU A 62 6.88 22.07 -2.91
N LYS A 63 7.35 23.20 -2.37
CA LYS A 63 8.14 23.23 -1.14
C LYS A 63 7.35 22.69 0.06
N PHE A 64 6.08 23.08 0.20
CA PHE A 64 5.22 22.55 1.26
C PHE A 64 5.07 21.04 1.18
N LEU A 65 4.84 20.48 -0.01
CA LEU A 65 4.73 19.03 -0.20
C LEU A 65 6.05 18.31 0.10
N GLU A 66 7.18 18.90 -0.27
CA GLU A 66 8.50 18.34 0.01
C GLU A 66 8.79 18.31 1.52
N GLU A 67 8.45 19.37 2.24
CA GLU A 67 8.61 19.47 3.69
C GLU A 67 7.61 18.58 4.45
N ASN A 68 6.49 18.20 3.82
CA ASN A 68 5.40 17.42 4.41
C ASN A 68 5.14 16.09 3.68
N LYS A 69 6.20 15.44 3.19
CA LYS A 69 6.09 14.15 2.49
C LYS A 69 5.31 13.09 3.27
N TYR A 70 5.37 13.12 4.59
CA TYR A 70 4.64 12.19 5.43
C TYR A 70 3.12 12.35 5.30
N LEU A 71 2.60 13.58 5.09
CA LEU A 71 1.17 13.80 4.83
C LEU A 71 0.74 13.24 3.48
N VAL A 72 1.57 13.43 2.45
CA VAL A 72 1.35 12.84 1.13
C VAL A 72 1.34 11.30 1.21
N TYR A 73 2.22 10.72 2.02
CA TYR A 73 2.25 9.28 2.23
C TYR A 73 0.98 8.79 2.92
N TYR A 74 0.49 9.52 3.95
CA TYR A 74 -0.74 9.21 4.67
C TYR A 74 -1.94 9.11 3.72
N ASP A 75 -2.13 10.10 2.86
CA ASP A 75 -3.23 10.16 1.90
C ASP A 75 -3.12 9.07 0.83
N LYS A 76 -1.95 8.96 0.18
CA LYS A 76 -1.72 7.99 -0.90
C LYS A 76 -1.86 6.53 -0.48
N ASN A 77 -1.63 6.20 0.78
CA ASN A 77 -1.69 4.83 1.29
C ASN A 77 -2.97 4.56 2.10
N ASP A 78 -3.94 5.48 2.08
CA ASP A 78 -5.22 5.37 2.79
C ASP A 78 -5.06 4.95 4.27
N LEU A 79 -4.07 5.56 4.95
CA LEU A 79 -3.77 5.22 6.34
C LEU A 79 -4.87 5.65 7.32
N SER A 80 -5.83 6.46 6.87
CA SER A 80 -6.99 6.90 7.67
C SER A 80 -7.82 5.76 8.24
N THR A 81 -7.78 4.59 7.62
CA THR A 81 -8.46 3.37 8.09
C THR A 81 -7.78 2.71 9.29
N SER A 82 -6.51 2.99 9.54
CA SER A 82 -5.70 2.33 10.57
C SER A 82 -5.13 3.29 11.63
N ILE A 83 -4.98 4.56 11.31
CA ILE A 83 -4.43 5.58 12.21
C ILE A 83 -5.06 6.95 11.94
N SER A 84 -5.55 7.64 12.98
CA SER A 84 -6.05 9.00 12.81
C SER A 84 -4.95 9.98 12.39
N LEU A 85 -5.30 11.01 11.60
CA LEU A 85 -4.34 12.02 11.15
C LEU A 85 -3.64 12.70 12.34
N GLU A 86 -4.38 13.02 13.41
CA GLU A 86 -3.82 13.63 14.62
C GLU A 86 -2.73 12.75 15.26
N LYS A 87 -3.02 11.44 15.39
CA LYS A 87 -2.05 10.49 15.93
C LYS A 87 -0.84 10.37 15.01
N TYR A 88 -1.07 10.25 13.71
CA TYR A 88 -0.03 10.17 12.69
C TYR A 88 0.92 11.39 12.76
N GLU A 89 0.39 12.62 12.74
CA GLU A 89 1.19 13.83 12.89
C GLU A 89 1.97 13.86 14.20
N SER A 90 1.38 13.36 15.30
CA SER A 90 2.06 13.30 16.59
C SER A 90 3.28 12.38 16.60
N LEU A 91 3.27 11.31 15.81
CA LEU A 91 4.42 10.42 15.63
C LEU A 91 5.56 11.16 14.94
N PHE A 92 5.27 11.86 13.84
CA PHE A 92 6.30 12.59 13.08
C PHE A 92 6.86 13.81 13.83
N LYS A 93 6.08 14.46 14.69
CA LYS A 93 6.59 15.52 15.60
C LYS A 93 7.60 14.99 16.61
N LYS A 94 7.55 13.70 16.96
CA LYS A 94 8.46 13.04 17.90
C LYS A 94 9.63 12.32 17.22
N ALA A 95 9.52 12.05 15.93
CA ALA A 95 10.51 11.34 15.15
C ALA A 95 11.82 12.15 15.03
N LYS A 96 12.92 11.44 14.88
CA LYS A 96 14.21 12.08 14.56
C LYS A 96 14.23 12.49 13.10
N ILE A 97 15.00 13.52 12.75
CA ILE A 97 15.16 14.00 11.37
C ILE A 97 15.69 12.89 10.44
N THR A 98 16.41 11.92 10.99
CA THR A 98 16.98 10.78 10.26
C THR A 98 16.02 9.62 10.03
N ASP A 99 14.87 9.60 10.72
CA ASP A 99 13.93 8.49 10.65
C ASP A 99 13.14 8.59 9.32
N SER A 100 13.08 7.50 8.60
CA SER A 100 12.22 7.39 7.42
C SER A 100 10.74 7.28 7.86
N ILE A 101 9.82 7.55 6.92
CA ILE A 101 8.37 7.33 7.16
C ILE A 101 8.12 5.88 7.59
N TYR A 102 8.82 4.94 6.95
CA TYR A 102 8.75 3.53 7.31
C TYR A 102 9.20 3.28 8.75
N ASP A 103 10.35 3.80 9.18
CA ASP A 103 10.88 3.56 10.53
C ASP A 103 9.91 4.04 11.61
N VAL A 104 9.28 5.20 11.39
CA VAL A 104 8.28 5.76 12.31
C VAL A 104 7.04 4.87 12.40
N LEU A 105 6.50 4.44 11.26
CA LEU A 105 5.30 3.59 11.22
C LEU A 105 5.59 2.17 11.70
N TYR A 106 6.75 1.62 11.34
CA TYR A 106 7.17 0.30 11.83
C TYR A 106 7.25 0.28 13.36
N SER A 107 7.93 1.26 13.96
CA SER A 107 8.02 1.36 15.42
C SER A 107 6.64 1.49 16.05
N TYR A 108 5.77 2.31 15.48
CA TYR A 108 4.42 2.49 15.98
C TYR A 108 3.60 1.19 15.99
N TYR A 109 3.55 0.45 14.88
CA TYR A 109 2.80 -0.80 14.82
C TYR A 109 3.46 -1.92 15.63
N ALA A 110 4.79 -1.96 15.73
CA ALA A 110 5.49 -2.90 16.59
C ALA A 110 5.17 -2.66 18.08
N ASP A 111 5.06 -1.40 18.50
CA ASP A 111 4.66 -1.05 19.87
C ASP A 111 3.20 -1.44 20.14
N LEU A 112 2.27 -1.18 19.20
CA LEU A 112 0.88 -1.61 19.31
C LEU A 112 0.77 -3.13 19.44
N ILE A 113 1.45 -3.89 18.59
CA ILE A 113 1.48 -5.35 18.65
C ILE A 113 1.95 -5.83 20.04
N ASN A 114 2.99 -5.23 20.62
CA ASN A 114 3.45 -5.58 21.95
C ASN A 114 2.40 -5.23 23.04
N GLU A 115 1.72 -4.10 22.91
CA GLU A 115 0.64 -3.68 23.79
C GLU A 115 -0.54 -4.66 23.72
N ASP A 116 -0.97 -5.03 22.52
CA ASP A 116 -2.06 -5.96 22.27
C ASP A 116 -1.78 -7.34 22.88
N VAL A 117 -0.56 -7.85 22.69
CA VAL A 117 -0.14 -9.12 23.29
C VAL A 117 -0.20 -9.05 24.83
N ASN A 118 0.30 -7.96 25.43
CA ASN A 118 0.30 -7.77 26.89
C ASN A 118 -1.13 -7.64 27.44
N ASN A 119 -2.02 -7.00 26.70
CA ASN A 119 -3.42 -6.78 27.07
C ASN A 119 -4.34 -7.93 26.62
N LYS A 120 -3.80 -8.95 25.97
CA LYS A 120 -4.56 -10.09 25.41
C LYS A 120 -5.62 -9.68 24.39
N GLN A 121 -5.33 -8.66 23.60
CA GLN A 121 -6.21 -8.11 22.55
C GLN A 121 -5.90 -8.78 21.20
N TRP A 122 -6.21 -10.07 21.08
CA TRP A 122 -5.76 -10.91 19.95
C TRP A 122 -6.30 -10.45 18.59
N HIS A 123 -7.53 -9.95 18.56
CA HIS A 123 -8.11 -9.40 17.33
C HIS A 123 -7.32 -8.17 16.87
N GLN A 124 -6.97 -7.27 17.81
CA GLN A 124 -6.19 -6.08 17.50
C GLN A 124 -4.77 -6.45 17.08
N TYR A 125 -4.13 -7.39 17.78
CA TYR A 125 -2.83 -7.94 17.39
C TYR A 125 -2.79 -8.37 15.91
N ARG A 126 -3.82 -9.13 15.46
CA ARG A 126 -3.90 -9.51 14.05
C ARG A 126 -4.05 -8.30 13.13
N THR A 127 -4.89 -7.33 13.50
CA THR A 127 -5.13 -6.12 12.72
C THR A 127 -3.84 -5.31 12.59
N ASP A 128 -3.12 -5.09 13.69
CA ASP A 128 -1.90 -4.28 13.69
C ASP A 128 -0.72 -5.00 13.03
N LEU A 129 -0.68 -6.33 13.07
CA LEU A 129 0.25 -7.11 12.26
C LEU A 129 -0.06 -6.97 10.75
N GLY A 130 -1.33 -6.93 10.36
CA GLY A 130 -1.74 -6.63 8.98
C GLY A 130 -1.31 -5.22 8.54
N ASN A 131 -1.47 -4.23 9.41
CA ASN A 131 -0.99 -2.87 9.17
C ASN A 131 0.54 -2.81 9.04
N LEU A 132 1.26 -3.55 9.90
CA LEU A 132 2.72 -3.67 9.82
C LEU A 132 3.17 -4.29 8.50
N ILE A 133 2.49 -5.33 8.02
CA ILE A 133 2.76 -5.93 6.71
C ILE A 133 2.59 -4.88 5.60
N ASN A 134 1.47 -4.14 5.60
CA ASN A 134 1.20 -3.12 4.58
C ASN A 134 2.31 -2.05 4.51
N VAL A 135 2.77 -1.53 5.64
CA VAL A 135 3.84 -0.51 5.65
C VAL A 135 5.21 -1.12 5.34
N SER A 136 5.38 -2.43 5.49
CA SER A 136 6.64 -3.14 5.24
C SER A 136 6.89 -3.46 3.77
N VAL A 137 5.85 -3.46 2.93
CA VAL A 137 5.98 -3.69 1.49
C VAL A 137 6.97 -2.69 0.88
N ASN A 138 7.95 -3.19 0.13
CA ASN A 138 9.05 -2.42 -0.48
C ASN A 138 10.04 -1.75 0.51
N ASN A 139 9.90 -1.96 1.82
CA ASN A 139 10.76 -1.33 2.83
C ASN A 139 11.64 -2.34 3.58
N ILE A 140 11.32 -3.63 3.54
CA ILE A 140 12.12 -4.71 4.10
C ILE A 140 12.42 -5.77 3.03
N SER A 141 13.33 -6.71 3.35
CA SER A 141 13.59 -7.83 2.44
C SER A 141 12.37 -8.75 2.32
N ASP A 142 12.22 -9.37 1.14
CA ASP A 142 11.11 -10.29 0.84
C ASP A 142 11.01 -11.45 1.84
N LEU A 143 12.16 -11.96 2.33
CA LEU A 143 12.17 -13.01 3.36
C LEU A 143 11.58 -12.53 4.69
N LYS A 144 11.89 -11.31 5.12
CA LYS A 144 11.31 -10.73 6.35
C LYS A 144 9.82 -10.47 6.16
N LEU A 145 9.42 -9.97 4.99
CA LEU A 145 8.03 -9.74 4.65
C LEU A 145 7.24 -11.06 4.62
N LEU A 146 7.81 -12.12 4.03
CA LEU A 146 7.22 -13.45 4.03
C LEU A 146 7.03 -14.00 5.45
N LYS A 147 8.00 -13.78 6.34
CA LYS A 147 7.88 -14.19 7.75
C LYS A 147 6.71 -13.48 8.46
N LEU A 148 6.51 -12.18 8.25
CA LEU A 148 5.34 -11.47 8.76
C LEU A 148 4.02 -12.03 8.20
N HIS A 149 3.97 -12.36 6.92
CA HIS A 149 2.81 -13.02 6.32
C HIS A 149 2.53 -14.40 6.94
N PHE A 150 3.58 -15.16 7.30
CA PHE A 150 3.39 -16.44 7.98
C PHE A 150 2.88 -16.26 9.41
N GLN A 151 3.36 -15.25 10.14
CA GLN A 151 2.81 -14.91 11.46
C GLN A 151 1.31 -14.55 11.37
N TYR A 152 0.93 -13.74 10.39
CA TYR A 152 -0.48 -13.40 10.14
C TYR A 152 -1.32 -14.64 9.81
N PHE A 153 -0.82 -15.54 8.96
CA PHE A 153 -1.48 -16.79 8.62
C PHE A 153 -1.65 -17.72 9.84
N ILE A 154 -0.64 -17.80 10.71
CA ILE A 154 -0.69 -18.61 11.94
C ILE A 154 -1.79 -18.09 12.87
N LEU A 155 -1.92 -16.78 13.01
CA LEU A 155 -3.00 -16.18 13.81
C LEU A 155 -4.37 -16.50 13.20
N GLU A 156 -4.55 -16.35 11.89
CA GLU A 156 -5.81 -16.68 11.22
C GLU A 156 -6.17 -18.18 11.33
N ALA A 157 -5.20 -19.05 11.09
CA ALA A 157 -5.43 -20.50 11.14
C ALA A 157 -5.81 -21.00 12.54
N ASN A 158 -5.41 -20.29 13.59
CA ASN A 158 -5.74 -20.64 14.97
C ASN A 158 -7.05 -20.03 15.49
N ASN A 159 -7.81 -19.36 14.65
CA ASN A 159 -9.19 -18.93 14.93
C ASN A 159 -9.38 -18.07 16.20
N TRP A 160 -8.43 -17.20 16.54
CA TRP A 160 -8.49 -16.31 17.71
C TRP A 160 -9.57 -15.23 17.63
N ILE A 161 -10.40 -15.27 16.59
CA ILE A 161 -11.53 -14.36 16.37
C ILE A 161 -12.79 -14.85 17.13
N HIS A 162 -12.78 -16.07 17.66
CA HIS A 162 -13.99 -16.77 18.15
C HIS A 162 -14.63 -16.22 19.42
N ASP A 163 -13.97 -15.40 20.22
CA ASP A 163 -14.57 -14.93 21.47
C ASP A 163 -15.69 -13.88 21.28
N TYR A 164 -15.89 -13.38 20.05
CA TYR A 164 -16.90 -12.34 19.80
C TYR A 164 -17.95 -12.65 18.70
N TYR A 165 -17.69 -13.62 17.80
CA TYR A 165 -18.57 -13.93 16.67
C TYR A 165 -18.64 -15.43 16.37
N SER A 166 -19.16 -16.22 17.34
CA SER A 166 -19.21 -17.68 17.22
C SER A 166 -20.07 -18.24 16.08
N ASP A 167 -20.92 -17.42 15.42
CA ASP A 167 -21.89 -17.92 14.45
C ASP A 167 -21.69 -17.44 13.00
N TYR A 168 -20.73 -16.57 12.70
CA TYR A 168 -20.64 -15.93 11.39
C TYR A 168 -19.25 -15.87 10.73
N CYS A 169 -18.22 -16.34 11.39
CA CYS A 169 -16.88 -16.31 10.82
C CYS A 169 -16.52 -17.67 10.20
N ASN A 170 -16.97 -17.87 8.97
CA ASN A 170 -16.15 -18.62 8.02
C ASN A 170 -14.80 -17.90 7.97
N PRO A 171 -13.63 -18.58 8.19
CA PRO A 171 -12.35 -17.94 8.06
C PRO A 171 -12.16 -17.52 6.59
N SER A 172 -12.68 -16.37 6.24
CA SER A 172 -12.34 -15.73 5.00
C SER A 172 -10.89 -15.28 5.17
N PHE A 173 -9.97 -16.18 4.84
CA PHE A 173 -8.58 -15.82 4.68
C PHE A 173 -8.55 -14.54 3.86
N ASP A 174 -7.93 -13.49 4.37
CA ASP A 174 -7.88 -12.23 3.66
C ASP A 174 -7.20 -12.47 2.30
N LEU A 175 -8.02 -12.47 1.23
CA LEU A 175 -7.58 -12.79 -0.12
C LEU A 175 -6.41 -11.89 -0.56
N LYS A 176 -6.35 -10.66 -0.05
CA LYS A 176 -5.26 -9.72 -0.34
C LYS A 176 -3.94 -10.22 0.24
N PHE A 177 -3.91 -10.62 1.50
CA PHE A 177 -2.69 -11.14 2.13
C PHE A 177 -2.32 -12.52 1.58
N ASN A 178 -3.29 -13.37 1.26
CA ASN A 178 -3.04 -14.64 0.62
C ASN A 178 -2.36 -14.48 -0.74
N LYS A 179 -2.85 -13.56 -1.58
CA LYS A 179 -2.25 -13.30 -2.89
C LYS A 179 -0.82 -12.76 -2.72
N SER A 180 -0.62 -11.73 -1.90
CA SER A 180 0.70 -11.13 -1.68
C SER A 180 1.71 -12.16 -1.15
N ARG A 181 1.32 -13.01 -0.21
CA ARG A 181 2.15 -14.09 0.31
C ARG A 181 2.51 -15.10 -0.78
N ASN A 182 1.54 -15.54 -1.58
CA ASN A 182 1.77 -16.52 -2.62
C ASN A 182 2.67 -15.96 -3.74
N ASP A 183 2.52 -14.68 -4.08
CA ASP A 183 3.38 -13.99 -5.03
C ASP A 183 4.83 -13.92 -4.49
N LEU A 184 5.04 -13.68 -3.19
CA LEU A 184 6.35 -13.69 -2.55
C LEU A 184 6.99 -15.10 -2.60
N ILE A 185 6.25 -16.15 -2.23
CA ILE A 185 6.74 -17.53 -2.30
C ILE A 185 7.18 -17.86 -3.72
N ALA A 186 6.36 -17.51 -4.72
CA ALA A 186 6.66 -17.77 -6.11
C ALA A 186 7.89 -16.98 -6.62
N SER A 187 8.06 -15.74 -6.18
CA SER A 187 9.18 -14.88 -6.58
C SER A 187 10.51 -15.33 -5.98
N LEU A 188 10.47 -15.78 -4.73
CA LEU A 188 11.66 -16.22 -3.98
C LEU A 188 12.16 -17.60 -4.42
N LYS A 189 11.31 -18.41 -5.09
CA LYS A 189 11.64 -19.77 -5.56
C LYS A 189 12.22 -20.68 -4.49
N LEU A 190 11.66 -20.58 -3.27
CA LEU A 190 12.12 -21.34 -2.12
C LEU A 190 11.71 -22.82 -2.23
N GLU A 191 12.59 -23.69 -1.80
CA GLU A 191 12.29 -25.10 -1.61
C GLU A 191 11.44 -25.32 -0.37
N LEU A 192 10.75 -26.46 -0.30
CA LEU A 192 9.81 -26.77 0.80
C LEU A 192 10.45 -26.72 2.19
N ASN A 193 11.71 -27.16 2.31
CA ASN A 193 12.45 -27.11 3.57
C ASN A 193 12.77 -25.67 3.99
N GLU A 194 13.11 -24.79 3.06
CA GLU A 194 13.36 -23.37 3.32
C GLU A 194 12.07 -22.65 3.77
N LEU A 195 10.93 -22.95 3.10
CA LEU A 195 9.62 -22.46 3.52
C LEU A 195 9.28 -22.93 4.94
N GLN A 196 9.59 -24.18 5.28
CA GLN A 196 9.34 -24.73 6.59
C GLN A 196 10.21 -24.07 7.67
N GLU A 197 11.46 -23.74 7.36
CA GLU A 197 12.34 -23.01 8.28
C GLU A 197 11.79 -21.62 8.60
N ILE A 198 11.42 -20.82 7.57
CA ILE A 198 10.83 -19.49 7.75
C ILE A 198 9.50 -19.59 8.55
N PHE A 199 8.69 -20.60 8.24
CA PHE A 199 7.44 -20.83 8.97
C PHE A 199 7.70 -21.19 10.44
N ASN A 200 8.73 -22.00 10.73
CA ASN A 200 9.09 -22.34 12.09
C ASN A 200 9.53 -21.12 12.90
N GLU A 201 10.34 -20.24 12.30
CA GLU A 201 10.72 -18.97 12.93
C GLU A 201 9.48 -18.09 13.20
N ALA A 202 8.59 -17.96 12.21
CA ALA A 202 7.34 -17.20 12.35
C ALA A 202 6.46 -17.76 13.48
N TRP A 203 6.36 -19.08 13.57
CA TRP A 203 5.60 -19.76 14.62
C TRP A 203 6.13 -19.46 16.02
N ASP A 204 7.44 -19.48 16.19
CA ASP A 204 8.09 -19.26 17.48
C ASP A 204 8.03 -17.78 17.92
N GLU A 205 7.84 -16.87 16.98
CA GLU A 205 7.66 -15.43 17.24
C GLU A 205 6.21 -15.02 17.54
N VAL A 206 5.21 -15.81 17.11
CA VAL A 206 3.78 -15.52 17.37
C VAL A 206 3.48 -15.76 18.86
N LYS A 207 2.97 -14.74 19.54
CA LYS A 207 2.72 -14.74 20.98
C LYS A 207 1.24 -14.90 21.29
N ILE A 208 0.72 -16.12 21.19
CA ILE A 208 -0.66 -16.45 21.59
C ILE A 208 -0.66 -17.45 22.74
N PRO A 209 -1.67 -17.43 23.63
CA PRO A 209 -1.67 -18.25 24.87
C PRO A 209 -1.80 -19.73 24.60
N SER A 210 -2.45 -20.13 23.53
CA SER A 210 -2.57 -21.53 23.10
C SER A 210 -2.82 -21.60 21.59
N TYR A 211 -2.48 -22.72 20.99
CA TYR A 211 -2.78 -23.01 19.61
C TYR A 211 -3.93 -24.01 19.53
N THR A 212 -4.92 -23.74 18.68
CA THR A 212 -6.03 -24.67 18.41
C THR A 212 -5.62 -25.79 17.47
N LEU A 213 -4.64 -25.51 16.60
CA LEU A 213 -4.09 -26.46 15.64
C LEU A 213 -2.61 -26.72 15.93
N ALA A 214 -2.19 -27.96 15.66
CA ALA A 214 -0.78 -28.30 15.74
C ALA A 214 0.03 -27.57 14.64
N LYS A 215 1.29 -27.24 14.94
CA LYS A 215 2.22 -26.55 14.04
C LYS A 215 2.26 -27.20 12.64
N ALA A 216 2.35 -28.55 12.61
CA ALA A 216 2.40 -29.30 11.35
C ALA A 216 1.12 -29.17 10.52
N ASP A 217 -0.05 -29.11 11.17
CA ASP A 217 -1.34 -28.95 10.48
C ASP A 217 -1.49 -27.56 9.88
N VAL A 218 -1.05 -26.52 10.60
CA VAL A 218 -1.05 -25.14 10.08
C VAL A 218 -0.09 -25.00 8.89
N PHE A 219 1.10 -25.61 8.96
CA PHE A 219 2.02 -25.62 7.83
C PHE A 219 1.43 -26.36 6.61
N LYS A 220 0.80 -27.50 6.82
CA LYS A 220 0.10 -28.22 5.76
C LYS A 220 -0.98 -27.36 5.10
N LYS A 221 -1.79 -26.63 5.88
CA LYS A 221 -2.79 -25.68 5.37
C LYS A 221 -2.14 -24.56 4.56
N LEU A 222 -1.00 -24.03 4.99
CA LEU A 222 -0.24 -23.01 4.26
C LEU A 222 0.14 -23.50 2.86
N ILE A 223 0.68 -24.70 2.74
CA ILE A 223 1.09 -25.30 1.46
C ILE A 223 -0.11 -25.54 0.55
N LEU A 224 -1.22 -26.02 1.11
CA LEU A 224 -2.44 -26.22 0.34
C LEU A 224 -3.03 -24.91 -0.17
N ALA A 225 -2.96 -23.83 0.62
CA ALA A 225 -3.37 -22.49 0.20
C ALA A 225 -2.47 -21.95 -0.91
N PHE A 226 -1.19 -22.25 -0.89
CA PHE A 226 -0.25 -21.90 -1.94
C PHE A 226 -0.57 -22.62 -3.26
N ASP A 227 -0.93 -23.90 -3.19
CA ASP A 227 -1.34 -24.71 -4.34
C ASP A 227 -2.72 -24.30 -4.92
N GLY A 228 -3.39 -23.29 -4.35
CA GLY A 228 -4.70 -22.81 -4.78
C GLY A 228 -5.85 -23.77 -4.42
N LYS A 229 -5.65 -24.69 -3.50
CA LYS A 229 -6.68 -25.61 -3.03
C LYS A 229 -7.55 -24.92 -1.97
N ASP A 230 -8.86 -25.21 -2.04
CA ASP A 230 -9.81 -24.70 -1.04
C ASP A 230 -9.51 -25.30 0.34
N LEU A 231 -9.14 -24.44 1.28
CA LEU A 231 -8.83 -24.81 2.65
C LEU A 231 -10.03 -25.33 3.43
N ASN A 232 -11.25 -25.03 2.98
CA ASN A 232 -12.49 -25.52 3.59
C ASN A 232 -12.79 -26.99 3.25
N SER A 233 -12.09 -27.56 2.26
CA SER A 233 -12.26 -28.96 1.88
C SER A 233 -11.49 -29.97 2.75
N ILE A 234 -10.87 -29.49 3.85
CA ILE A 234 -9.91 -30.27 4.66
C ILE A 234 -10.47 -30.59 6.07
N TYR A 235 -11.76 -30.32 6.27
CA TYR A 235 -12.49 -30.73 7.49
C TYR A 235 -13.38 -31.93 7.25
#